data_8a9488b41a3a2ff04cbf2557e9df119a
#
_entry.id   8a9488b41a3a2ff04cbf2557e9df119a
#
_cell.length_a   1.000
_cell.length_b   1.000
_cell.length_c   1.000
_cell.angle_alpha   90.00
_cell.angle_beta   90.00
_cell.angle_gamma   90.00
#
_symmetry.space_group_name_H-M   'P 1'
#
loop_
_entity.id
_entity.type
_entity.pdbx_description
1 polymer ?
#
loop_
_entity_poly.entity_id
_entity_poly.type
_entity_poly.pdbx_seq_one_letter_code
_entity_poly.pdbx_strand_id
1 'polypeptide(L)'
;MKYPTMRFVFDRKKVATKTHKGLVQIEVLSEGKRKWIGTGVKVYSDQWNDRKKIINSVEMIQLNQCLDEQLRIIQNWINELISKKEVFDFDKLDRFLRYTNKSESFVDFVERRIEERGDITESTKASHRTFATSLREFDRIIYFSDLTKANITLYDDWLHAKGYSQPTIYNYHKRNKRYIHEAIKFDLLKNDPYKGERFSRGKHAIRKYLTAEELKKVKDAQIDSETICRVRDLFIFQAYTGISYADLAKFNFKRDVQKRGNKYVILDIRLKTEENYFIVLLSPAVLVNVLPGFDSLASISAI
;
A
#
# COMPACT_ATOMS: atom_id res chain seq x y z
N MET A 1 12.14 -5.14 -39.06
CA MET A 1 11.46 -5.69 -37.86
C MET A 1 10.14 -6.29 -38.26
N LYS A 2 9.87 -7.56 -37.93
CA LYS A 2 8.56 -8.17 -38.15
C LYS A 2 7.72 -7.89 -36.92
N TYR A 3 6.63 -7.16 -37.07
CA TYR A 3 5.71 -6.86 -35.99
C TYR A 3 4.83 -8.08 -35.70
N PRO A 4 4.37 -8.28 -34.45
CA PRO A 4 3.47 -9.35 -34.09
C PRO A 4 2.13 -9.18 -34.79
N THR A 5 1.55 -10.29 -35.26
CA THR A 5 0.19 -10.36 -35.81
C THR A 5 -0.75 -10.96 -34.78
N MET A 6 -2.01 -10.53 -34.80
CA MET A 6 -3.02 -10.98 -33.85
C MET A 6 -4.30 -11.40 -34.53
N ARG A 7 -4.95 -12.43 -34.01
CA ARG A 7 -6.26 -12.89 -34.47
C ARG A 7 -7.04 -13.58 -33.35
N PHE A 8 -8.34 -13.61 -33.46
CA PHE A 8 -9.15 -14.47 -32.60
C PHE A 8 -9.05 -15.94 -33.04
N VAL A 9 -8.99 -16.82 -32.05
CA VAL A 9 -9.06 -18.27 -32.19
C VAL A 9 -10.14 -18.78 -31.24
N PHE A 10 -11.12 -19.47 -31.81
CA PHE A 10 -12.18 -20.09 -31.03
C PHE A 10 -11.86 -21.57 -30.81
N ASP A 11 -12.17 -22.01 -29.60
CA ASP A 11 -12.15 -23.42 -29.20
C ASP A 11 -10.91 -24.20 -29.63
N ARG A 12 -9.73 -23.69 -29.36
CA ARG A 12 -8.46 -24.37 -29.66
C ARG A 12 -8.37 -25.80 -29.11
N LYS A 13 -9.08 -26.09 -28.00
CA LYS A 13 -9.11 -27.43 -27.39
C LYS A 13 -10.17 -28.35 -27.99
N LYS A 14 -10.99 -27.87 -28.94
CA LYS A 14 -12.06 -28.62 -29.63
C LYS A 14 -13.07 -29.22 -28.63
N VAL A 15 -13.48 -28.47 -27.60
CA VAL A 15 -14.46 -28.89 -26.60
C VAL A 15 -15.85 -28.30 -26.80
N ALA A 16 -15.98 -27.30 -27.72
CA ALA A 16 -17.24 -26.63 -27.99
C ALA A 16 -18.24 -27.52 -28.70
N THR A 17 -19.44 -27.57 -28.20
CA THR A 17 -20.61 -28.20 -28.81
C THR A 17 -21.80 -27.26 -28.76
N LYS A 18 -22.98 -27.70 -29.19
CA LYS A 18 -24.23 -26.94 -28.98
C LYS A 18 -24.66 -26.84 -27.49
N THR A 19 -24.07 -27.69 -26.61
CA THR A 19 -24.39 -27.74 -25.18
C THR A 19 -23.21 -27.41 -24.29
N HIS A 20 -21.99 -27.38 -24.85
CA HIS A 20 -20.76 -27.05 -24.11
C HIS A 20 -20.07 -25.86 -24.77
N LYS A 21 -19.70 -24.85 -23.94
CA LYS A 21 -19.06 -23.62 -24.43
C LYS A 21 -17.55 -23.78 -24.59
N GLY A 22 -17.02 -23.35 -25.73
CA GLY A 22 -15.59 -23.21 -25.98
C GLY A 22 -15.10 -21.79 -25.70
N LEU A 23 -13.81 -21.66 -25.40
CA LEU A 23 -13.16 -20.38 -25.05
C LEU A 23 -12.71 -19.66 -26.33
N VAL A 24 -12.98 -18.36 -26.42
CA VAL A 24 -12.37 -17.47 -27.40
C VAL A 24 -11.04 -16.97 -26.86
N GLN A 25 -9.98 -17.04 -27.68
CA GLN A 25 -8.63 -16.59 -27.32
C GLN A 25 -8.11 -15.61 -28.38
N ILE A 26 -7.17 -14.75 -27.99
CA ILE A 26 -6.37 -13.95 -28.91
C ILE A 26 -5.05 -14.68 -29.12
N GLU A 27 -4.76 -15.06 -30.39
CA GLU A 27 -3.44 -15.58 -30.77
C GLU A 27 -2.56 -14.40 -31.15
N VAL A 28 -1.37 -14.33 -30.55
CA VAL A 28 -0.29 -13.41 -30.92
C VAL A 28 0.82 -14.22 -31.53
N LEU A 29 1.20 -13.89 -32.78
CA LEU A 29 2.28 -14.54 -33.54
C LEU A 29 3.41 -13.54 -33.77
N SER A 30 4.62 -13.84 -33.32
CA SER A 30 5.84 -13.07 -33.58
C SER A 30 7.02 -14.01 -33.81
N GLU A 31 7.76 -13.83 -34.90
CA GLU A 31 9.00 -14.57 -35.21
C GLU A 31 8.86 -16.09 -35.08
N GLY A 32 7.73 -16.63 -35.56
CA GLY A 32 7.44 -18.07 -35.53
C GLY A 32 6.95 -18.59 -34.16
N LYS A 33 7.04 -17.83 -33.10
CA LYS A 33 6.50 -18.16 -31.77
C LYS A 33 5.04 -17.72 -31.66
N ARG A 34 4.23 -18.48 -30.93
CA ARG A 34 2.80 -18.21 -30.74
C ARG A 34 2.47 -18.17 -29.26
N LYS A 35 1.59 -17.23 -28.90
CA LYS A 35 1.00 -17.15 -27.59
C LYS A 35 -0.50 -16.97 -27.69
N TRP A 36 -1.25 -17.63 -26.81
CA TRP A 36 -2.71 -17.55 -26.73
C TRP A 36 -3.12 -16.87 -25.42
N ILE A 37 -3.91 -15.82 -25.57
CA ILE A 37 -4.41 -15.01 -24.46
C ILE A 37 -5.88 -15.33 -24.29
N GLY A 38 -6.29 -15.77 -23.10
CA GLY A 38 -7.69 -16.04 -22.79
C GLY A 38 -8.49 -14.73 -22.67
N THR A 39 -9.60 -14.62 -23.36
CA THR A 39 -10.49 -13.45 -23.29
C THR A 39 -11.53 -13.53 -22.17
N GLY A 40 -11.68 -14.71 -21.55
CA GLY A 40 -12.77 -15.00 -20.61
C GLY A 40 -14.11 -15.28 -21.30
N VAL A 41 -14.25 -14.93 -22.57
CA VAL A 41 -15.49 -15.14 -23.33
C VAL A 41 -15.60 -16.59 -23.77
N LYS A 42 -16.73 -17.22 -23.43
CA LYS A 42 -17.05 -18.61 -23.83
C LYS A 42 -18.39 -18.63 -24.55
N VAL A 43 -18.44 -19.30 -25.72
CA VAL A 43 -19.63 -19.40 -26.56
C VAL A 43 -19.82 -20.84 -27.04
N TYR A 44 -21.03 -21.18 -27.50
CA TYR A 44 -21.33 -22.47 -28.13
C TYR A 44 -20.80 -22.53 -29.56
N SER A 45 -20.70 -23.74 -30.12
CA SER A 45 -20.14 -23.95 -31.47
C SER A 45 -20.91 -23.24 -32.57
N ASP A 46 -22.23 -23.08 -32.46
CA ASP A 46 -23.12 -22.40 -33.37
C ASP A 46 -23.16 -20.86 -33.18
N GLN A 47 -22.50 -20.38 -32.15
CA GLN A 47 -22.40 -18.93 -31.83
C GLN A 47 -21.10 -18.29 -32.37
N TRP A 48 -20.25 -19.03 -33.11
CA TRP A 48 -19.02 -18.51 -33.69
C TRP A 48 -19.01 -18.69 -35.21
N ASN A 49 -18.74 -17.63 -35.95
CA ASN A 49 -18.72 -17.64 -37.40
C ASN A 49 -17.31 -17.57 -37.99
N ASP A 50 -17.20 -17.83 -39.32
CA ASP A 50 -15.94 -17.77 -40.06
C ASP A 50 -15.31 -16.36 -40.08
N ARG A 51 -16.10 -15.31 -39.88
CA ARG A 51 -15.63 -13.94 -39.79
C ARG A 51 -15.05 -13.62 -38.40
N LYS A 52 -14.93 -14.63 -37.52
CA LYS A 52 -14.40 -14.55 -36.14
C LYS A 52 -15.19 -13.58 -35.27
N LYS A 53 -16.50 -13.60 -35.38
CA LYS A 53 -17.45 -12.85 -34.60
C LYS A 53 -18.48 -13.77 -33.94
N ILE A 54 -18.96 -13.35 -32.79
CA ILE A 54 -20.05 -14.01 -32.08
C ILE A 54 -21.37 -13.66 -32.77
N ILE A 55 -22.16 -14.67 -33.02
CA ILE A 55 -23.51 -14.60 -33.64
C ILE A 55 -24.48 -15.40 -32.76
N ASN A 56 -25.78 -15.30 -33.03
CA ASN A 56 -26.84 -16.11 -32.39
C ASN A 56 -26.81 -16.12 -30.86
N SER A 57 -26.38 -15.03 -30.25
CA SER A 57 -26.39 -14.84 -28.80
C SER A 57 -27.16 -13.57 -28.44
N VAL A 58 -27.92 -13.61 -27.36
CA VAL A 58 -28.62 -12.43 -26.82
C VAL A 58 -27.63 -11.31 -26.46
N GLU A 59 -26.44 -11.67 -25.98
CA GLU A 59 -25.36 -10.75 -25.57
C GLU A 59 -24.36 -10.51 -26.71
N MET A 60 -24.69 -10.84 -27.96
CA MET A 60 -23.79 -10.82 -29.12
C MET A 60 -23.03 -9.47 -29.25
N ILE A 61 -23.74 -8.36 -29.13
CA ILE A 61 -23.17 -7.01 -29.29
C ILE A 61 -22.14 -6.75 -28.18
N GLN A 62 -22.51 -6.99 -26.93
CA GLN A 62 -21.64 -6.77 -25.77
C GLN A 62 -20.40 -7.66 -25.79
N LEU A 63 -20.58 -8.95 -26.13
CA LEU A 63 -19.46 -9.91 -26.20
C LEU A 63 -18.48 -9.56 -27.33
N ASN A 64 -19.00 -9.16 -28.50
CA ASN A 64 -18.14 -8.71 -29.60
C ASN A 64 -17.40 -7.41 -29.25
N GLN A 65 -18.07 -6.43 -28.61
CA GLN A 65 -17.42 -5.22 -28.13
C GLN A 65 -16.32 -5.52 -27.11
N CYS A 66 -16.56 -6.44 -26.17
CA CYS A 66 -15.56 -6.88 -25.20
C CYS A 66 -14.34 -7.51 -25.87
N LEU A 67 -14.56 -8.37 -26.87
CA LEU A 67 -13.47 -8.98 -27.66
C LEU A 67 -12.66 -7.93 -28.42
N ASP A 68 -13.35 -7.04 -29.13
CA ASP A 68 -12.71 -5.99 -29.93
C ASP A 68 -11.92 -5.02 -29.03
N GLU A 69 -12.42 -4.69 -27.84
CA GLU A 69 -11.72 -3.84 -26.88
C GLU A 69 -10.45 -4.50 -26.33
N GLN A 70 -10.52 -5.79 -25.96
CA GLN A 70 -9.33 -6.53 -25.50
C GLN A 70 -8.26 -6.60 -26.59
N LEU A 71 -8.64 -6.84 -27.84
CA LEU A 71 -7.73 -6.84 -28.96
C LEU A 71 -7.11 -5.45 -29.17
N ARG A 72 -7.92 -4.39 -29.11
CA ARG A 72 -7.51 -2.99 -29.25
C ARG A 72 -6.50 -2.56 -28.18
N ILE A 73 -6.70 -2.98 -26.94
CA ILE A 73 -5.76 -2.69 -25.83
C ILE A 73 -4.37 -3.25 -26.15
N ILE A 74 -4.29 -4.51 -26.61
CA ILE A 74 -3.01 -5.13 -26.96
C ILE A 74 -2.41 -4.46 -28.22
N GLN A 75 -3.22 -4.13 -29.22
CA GLN A 75 -2.78 -3.42 -30.42
C GLN A 75 -2.19 -2.05 -30.10
N ASN A 76 -2.85 -1.28 -29.26
CA ASN A 76 -2.39 0.04 -28.84
C ASN A 76 -1.04 -0.05 -28.12
N TRP A 77 -0.88 -1.03 -27.23
CA TRP A 77 0.39 -1.25 -26.54
C TRP A 77 1.51 -1.63 -27.52
N ILE A 78 1.24 -2.51 -28.50
CA ILE A 78 2.23 -2.86 -29.54
C ILE A 78 2.59 -1.62 -30.36
N ASN A 79 1.61 -0.80 -30.74
CA ASN A 79 1.84 0.44 -31.48
C ASN A 79 2.71 1.44 -30.67
N GLU A 80 2.54 1.49 -29.35
CA GLU A 80 3.41 2.29 -28.48
C GLU A 80 4.86 1.79 -28.46
N LEU A 81 5.07 0.47 -28.40
CA LEU A 81 6.42 -0.12 -28.51
C LEU A 81 7.06 0.26 -29.85
N ILE A 82 6.29 0.19 -30.93
CA ILE A 82 6.75 0.56 -32.28
C ILE A 82 7.15 2.04 -32.33
N SER A 83 6.32 2.92 -31.79
CA SER A 83 6.59 4.38 -31.76
C SER A 83 7.83 4.73 -30.95
N LYS A 84 8.09 3.96 -29.89
CA LYS A 84 9.29 4.10 -29.04
C LYS A 84 10.52 3.36 -29.63
N LYS A 85 10.40 2.73 -30.79
CA LYS A 85 11.44 1.88 -31.43
C LYS A 85 11.90 0.72 -30.54
N GLU A 86 11.04 0.26 -29.63
CA GLU A 86 11.31 -0.88 -28.78
C GLU A 86 10.98 -2.19 -29.48
N VAL A 87 11.81 -3.22 -29.23
CA VAL A 87 11.58 -4.56 -29.76
C VAL A 87 10.45 -5.24 -28.96
N PHE A 88 9.51 -5.85 -29.71
CA PHE A 88 8.47 -6.70 -29.10
C PHE A 88 9.12 -7.98 -28.56
N ASP A 89 8.69 -8.37 -27.35
CA ASP A 89 9.06 -9.61 -26.69
C ASP A 89 7.84 -10.17 -25.93
N PHE A 90 7.73 -11.51 -25.89
CA PHE A 90 6.65 -12.18 -25.16
C PHE A 90 6.73 -12.00 -23.65
N ASP A 91 7.92 -11.79 -23.08
CA ASP A 91 8.08 -11.48 -21.66
C ASP A 91 7.56 -10.08 -21.33
N LYS A 92 7.76 -9.12 -22.24
CA LYS A 92 7.14 -7.79 -22.16
C LYS A 92 5.61 -7.89 -22.27
N LEU A 93 5.12 -8.72 -23.20
CA LEU A 93 3.69 -8.98 -23.34
C LEU A 93 3.11 -9.62 -22.08
N ASP A 94 3.80 -10.58 -21.46
CA ASP A 94 3.35 -11.21 -20.23
C ASP A 94 3.27 -10.21 -19.07
N ARG A 95 4.26 -9.35 -18.95
CA ARG A 95 4.23 -8.26 -17.99
C ARG A 95 3.04 -7.35 -18.26
N PHE A 96 2.86 -6.89 -19.49
CA PHE A 96 1.72 -6.07 -19.88
C PHE A 96 0.39 -6.76 -19.57
N LEU A 97 0.24 -8.06 -19.93
CA LEU A 97 -0.98 -8.82 -19.69
C LEU A 97 -1.25 -9.13 -18.22
N ARG A 98 -0.23 -9.34 -17.40
CA ARG A 98 -0.41 -9.48 -15.94
C ARG A 98 -1.05 -8.22 -15.34
N TYR A 99 -0.74 -7.06 -15.91
CA TYR A 99 -1.26 -5.77 -15.47
C TYR A 99 -2.57 -5.36 -16.17
N THR A 100 -2.91 -5.96 -17.33
CA THR A 100 -4.12 -5.62 -18.11
C THR A 100 -5.19 -6.71 -18.09
N ASN A 101 -4.85 -8.00 -17.99
CA ASN A 101 -5.78 -9.15 -18.06
C ASN A 101 -6.49 -9.55 -16.76
N LYS A 102 -6.16 -8.93 -15.68
CA LYS A 102 -7.16 -8.57 -14.70
C LYS A 102 -7.42 -7.11 -14.99
N SER A 103 -8.64 -6.69 -15.02
CA SER A 103 -9.01 -5.34 -14.62
C SER A 103 -8.60 -5.22 -13.13
N GLU A 104 -7.26 -5.30 -12.87
CA GLU A 104 -6.73 -5.06 -11.54
C GLU A 104 -7.21 -3.67 -11.21
N SER A 105 -8.08 -3.57 -10.23
CA SER A 105 -8.51 -2.28 -9.77
C SER A 105 -7.27 -1.55 -9.24
N PHE A 106 -7.28 -0.23 -9.31
CA PHE A 106 -6.19 0.55 -8.70
C PHE A 106 -6.05 0.20 -7.21
N VAL A 107 -7.16 -0.08 -6.53
CA VAL A 107 -7.15 -0.46 -5.11
C VAL A 107 -6.48 -1.81 -4.90
N ASP A 108 -6.77 -2.81 -5.74
CA ASP A 108 -6.10 -4.13 -5.66
C ASP A 108 -4.60 -4.01 -5.96
N PHE A 109 -4.22 -3.15 -6.92
CA PHE A 109 -2.83 -2.81 -7.17
C PHE A 109 -2.16 -2.22 -5.92
N VAL A 110 -2.81 -1.25 -5.27
CA VAL A 110 -2.28 -0.63 -4.04
C VAL A 110 -2.09 -1.67 -2.94
N GLU A 111 -3.09 -2.51 -2.68
CA GLU A 111 -3.04 -3.55 -1.66
C GLU A 111 -1.91 -4.56 -1.91
N ARG A 112 -1.80 -5.05 -3.14
CA ARG A 112 -0.72 -5.95 -3.53
C ARG A 112 0.65 -5.28 -3.35
N ARG A 113 0.81 -4.02 -3.80
CA ARG A 113 2.07 -3.28 -3.64
C ARG A 113 2.44 -3.04 -2.19
N ILE A 114 1.47 -2.86 -1.28
CA ILE A 114 1.73 -2.77 0.16
C ILE A 114 2.40 -4.06 0.68
N GLU A 115 1.86 -5.21 0.30
CA GLU A 115 2.36 -6.50 0.79
C GLU A 115 3.74 -6.86 0.20
N GLU A 116 3.98 -6.55 -1.07
CA GLU A 116 5.25 -6.79 -1.75
C GLU A 116 6.43 -5.94 -1.22
N ARG A 117 6.13 -4.88 -0.45
CA ARG A 117 7.18 -3.99 0.07
C ARG A 117 7.94 -4.60 1.23
N GLY A 118 9.23 -4.90 1.02
CA GLY A 118 10.18 -5.28 2.06
C GLY A 118 10.95 -4.12 2.70
N ASP A 119 10.81 -2.91 2.13
CA ASP A 119 11.55 -1.70 2.53
C ASP A 119 10.87 -0.91 3.66
N ILE A 120 9.72 -1.36 4.16
CA ILE A 120 8.94 -0.70 5.21
C ILE A 120 8.56 -1.65 6.34
N THR A 121 8.44 -1.10 7.55
CA THR A 121 8.01 -1.85 8.73
C THR A 121 6.54 -2.25 8.65
N GLU A 122 6.14 -3.28 9.40
CA GLU A 122 4.75 -3.73 9.47
C GLU A 122 3.80 -2.62 9.97
N SER A 123 4.23 -1.81 10.92
CA SER A 123 3.47 -0.63 11.37
C SER A 123 3.21 0.38 10.23
N THR A 124 4.19 0.54 9.34
CA THR A 124 4.02 1.38 8.15
C THR A 124 3.06 0.73 7.15
N LYS A 125 3.16 -0.60 6.92
CA LYS A 125 2.19 -1.34 6.10
C LYS A 125 0.77 -1.19 6.64
N ALA A 126 0.56 -1.34 7.94
CA ALA A 126 -0.75 -1.15 8.58
C ALA A 126 -1.34 0.24 8.28
N SER A 127 -0.52 1.29 8.37
CA SER A 127 -0.93 2.65 7.97
C SER A 127 -1.28 2.77 6.49
N HIS A 128 -0.62 2.03 5.60
CA HIS A 128 -0.93 2.01 4.17
C HIS A 128 -2.19 1.20 3.88
N ARG A 129 -2.44 0.09 4.61
CA ARG A 129 -3.71 -0.66 4.54
C ARG A 129 -4.91 0.19 4.93
N THR A 130 -4.78 1.00 6.00
CA THR A 130 -5.82 1.98 6.38
C THR A 130 -6.13 2.96 5.24
N PHE A 131 -5.11 3.41 4.51
CA PHE A 131 -5.29 4.24 3.31
C PHE A 131 -6.02 3.46 2.20
N ALA A 132 -5.63 2.21 1.90
CA ALA A 132 -6.32 1.39 0.90
C ALA A 132 -7.80 1.16 1.27
N THR A 133 -8.10 0.90 2.54
CA THR A 133 -9.48 0.82 3.05
C THR A 133 -10.26 2.11 2.79
N SER A 134 -9.64 3.28 2.97
CA SER A 134 -10.32 4.56 2.69
C SER A 134 -10.67 4.75 1.21
N LEU A 135 -9.86 4.23 0.29
CA LEU A 135 -10.19 4.24 -1.14
C LEU A 135 -11.39 3.33 -1.45
N ARG A 136 -11.46 2.15 -0.82
CA ARG A 136 -12.63 1.25 -0.96
C ARG A 136 -13.91 1.88 -0.42
N GLU A 137 -13.83 2.55 0.72
CA GLU A 137 -14.98 3.27 1.30
C GLU A 137 -15.44 4.45 0.46
N PHE A 138 -14.52 5.14 -0.23
CA PHE A 138 -14.84 6.24 -1.11
C PHE A 138 -15.56 5.79 -2.37
N ASP A 139 -15.27 4.58 -2.87
CA ASP A 139 -15.95 3.87 -3.97
C ASP A 139 -16.05 4.62 -5.31
N ARG A 140 -15.23 5.65 -5.52
CA ARG A 140 -15.15 6.41 -6.79
C ARG A 140 -13.75 6.37 -7.42
N ILE A 141 -12.78 5.75 -6.74
CA ILE A 141 -11.44 5.48 -7.27
C ILE A 141 -11.19 3.98 -7.10
N ILE A 142 -11.79 3.19 -7.97
CA ILE A 142 -11.68 1.73 -7.98
C ILE A 142 -10.68 1.29 -9.04
N TYR A 143 -10.82 1.82 -10.27
CA TYR A 143 -10.02 1.46 -11.43
C TYR A 143 -9.00 2.55 -11.77
N PHE A 144 -7.98 2.20 -12.56
CA PHE A 144 -7.01 3.18 -13.06
C PHE A 144 -7.65 4.28 -13.89
N SER A 145 -8.74 4.00 -14.60
CA SER A 145 -9.54 4.98 -15.35
C SER A 145 -10.18 6.05 -14.46
N ASP A 146 -10.41 5.73 -13.19
CA ASP A 146 -11.06 6.63 -12.24
C ASP A 146 -10.08 7.66 -11.66
N LEU A 147 -8.78 7.49 -11.90
CA LEU A 147 -7.72 8.38 -11.45
C LEU A 147 -7.72 9.68 -12.27
N THR A 148 -8.71 10.52 -12.02
CA THR A 148 -8.88 11.84 -12.63
C THR A 148 -8.69 12.94 -11.58
N LYS A 149 -8.37 14.17 -12.03
CA LYS A 149 -8.30 15.33 -11.12
C LYS A 149 -9.60 15.54 -10.36
N ALA A 150 -10.73 15.39 -11.05
CA ALA A 150 -12.06 15.54 -10.45
C ALA A 150 -12.25 14.54 -9.28
N ASN A 151 -11.93 13.27 -9.48
CA ASN A 151 -12.06 12.26 -8.43
C ASN A 151 -11.05 12.47 -7.28
N ILE A 152 -9.87 13.01 -7.54
CA ILE A 152 -8.92 13.41 -6.49
C ILE A 152 -9.50 14.53 -5.63
N THR A 153 -10.13 15.54 -6.23
CA THR A 153 -10.81 16.61 -5.49
C THR A 153 -11.98 16.08 -4.69
N LEU A 154 -12.83 15.24 -5.30
CA LEU A 154 -13.95 14.60 -4.59
C LEU A 154 -13.48 13.70 -3.44
N TYR A 155 -12.32 13.07 -3.56
CA TYR A 155 -11.73 12.30 -2.47
C TYR A 155 -11.29 13.19 -1.31
N ASP A 156 -10.69 14.34 -1.60
CA ASP A 156 -10.34 15.35 -0.59
C ASP A 156 -11.58 15.83 0.17
N ASP A 157 -12.63 16.22 -0.56
CA ASP A 157 -13.92 16.66 0.01
C ASP A 157 -14.54 15.56 0.90
N TRP A 158 -14.51 14.32 0.44
CA TRP A 158 -15.02 13.18 1.20
C TRP A 158 -14.24 12.94 2.50
N LEU A 159 -12.90 13.05 2.45
CA LEU A 159 -12.06 12.94 3.66
C LEU A 159 -12.38 14.04 4.67
N HIS A 160 -12.62 15.27 4.21
CA HIS A 160 -13.07 16.38 5.07
C HIS A 160 -14.46 16.11 5.68
N ALA A 161 -15.40 15.62 4.87
CA ALA A 161 -16.75 15.26 5.33
C ALA A 161 -16.75 14.12 6.37
N LYS A 162 -15.79 13.19 6.30
CA LYS A 162 -15.56 12.15 7.32
C LYS A 162 -14.96 12.70 8.62
N GLY A 163 -14.58 13.99 8.69
CA GLY A 163 -14.02 14.62 9.89
C GLY A 163 -12.54 14.31 10.12
N TYR A 164 -11.80 13.86 9.11
CA TYR A 164 -10.36 13.63 9.27
C TYR A 164 -9.61 14.97 9.47
N SER A 165 -8.58 14.93 10.30
CA SER A 165 -7.72 16.10 10.48
C SER A 165 -6.88 16.40 9.24
N GLN A 166 -6.58 17.67 9.00
CA GLN A 166 -5.78 18.11 7.85
C GLN A 166 -4.45 17.34 7.68
N PRO A 167 -3.66 17.05 8.74
CA PRO A 167 -2.47 16.22 8.59
C PRO A 167 -2.76 14.77 8.16
N THR A 168 -3.91 14.22 8.54
CA THR A 168 -4.35 12.87 8.13
C THR A 168 -4.71 12.86 6.65
N ILE A 169 -5.49 13.85 6.20
CA ILE A 169 -5.87 14.04 4.79
C ILE A 169 -4.62 14.19 3.91
N TYR A 170 -3.70 15.05 4.32
CA TYR A 170 -2.40 15.19 3.65
C TYR A 170 -1.65 13.87 3.51
N ASN A 171 -1.62 13.04 4.58
CA ASN A 171 -0.96 11.75 4.54
C ASN A 171 -1.66 10.76 3.61
N TYR A 172 -2.98 10.80 3.47
CA TYR A 172 -3.72 9.99 2.51
C TYR A 172 -3.37 10.39 1.08
N HIS A 173 -3.37 11.69 0.75
CA HIS A 173 -2.92 12.17 -0.56
C HIS A 173 -1.46 11.83 -0.86
N LYS A 174 -0.57 11.95 0.12
CA LYS A 174 0.84 11.56 -0.01
C LYS A 174 1.00 10.09 -0.38
N ARG A 175 0.21 9.20 0.25
CA ARG A 175 0.22 7.75 -0.06
C ARG A 175 -0.38 7.48 -1.43
N ASN A 176 -1.53 8.10 -1.74
CA ASN A 176 -2.17 7.96 -3.04
C ASN A 176 -1.21 8.38 -4.17
N LYS A 177 -0.60 9.55 -4.05
CA LYS A 177 0.40 10.04 -5.01
C LYS A 177 1.58 9.08 -5.18
N ARG A 178 2.04 8.45 -4.11
CA ARG A 178 3.10 7.45 -4.18
C ARG A 178 2.72 6.28 -5.08
N TYR A 179 1.55 5.66 -4.85
CA TYR A 179 1.10 4.50 -5.64
C TYR A 179 0.75 4.87 -7.08
N ILE A 180 0.24 6.06 -7.31
CA ILE A 180 0.04 6.61 -8.66
C ILE A 180 1.38 6.74 -9.39
N HIS A 181 2.42 7.25 -8.74
CA HIS A 181 3.74 7.31 -9.35
C HIS A 181 4.35 5.93 -9.59
N GLU A 182 4.08 4.96 -8.71
CA GLU A 182 4.46 3.56 -8.98
C GLU A 182 3.69 3.01 -10.18
N ALA A 183 2.39 3.25 -10.28
CA ALA A 183 1.58 2.84 -11.43
C ALA A 183 2.08 3.45 -12.75
N ILE A 184 2.51 4.72 -12.73
CA ILE A 184 3.12 5.36 -13.89
C ILE A 184 4.44 4.68 -14.28
N LYS A 185 5.28 4.31 -13.30
CA LYS A 185 6.53 3.57 -13.56
C LYS A 185 6.31 2.17 -14.13
N PHE A 186 5.15 1.57 -13.89
CA PHE A 186 4.74 0.29 -14.45
C PHE A 186 3.95 0.42 -15.76
N ASP A 187 3.86 1.64 -16.32
CA ASP A 187 3.08 1.94 -17.54
C ASP A 187 1.58 1.61 -17.44
N LEU A 188 1.04 1.52 -16.20
CA LEU A 188 -0.38 1.29 -15.94
C LEU A 188 -1.21 2.57 -16.01
N LEU A 189 -0.56 3.72 -15.83
CA LEU A 189 -1.17 5.04 -15.88
C LEU A 189 -0.25 6.00 -16.66
N LYS A 190 -0.81 6.75 -17.63
CA LYS A 190 -0.04 7.66 -18.48
C LYS A 190 0.18 9.04 -17.86
N ASN A 191 -0.84 9.54 -17.14
CA ASN A 191 -0.86 10.90 -16.64
C ASN A 191 -0.98 10.91 -15.12
N ASP A 192 -0.24 11.80 -14.46
CA ASP A 192 -0.37 12.04 -13.03
C ASP A 192 -1.59 12.95 -12.75
N PRO A 193 -2.67 12.44 -12.12
CA PRO A 193 -3.84 13.25 -11.78
C PRO A 193 -3.53 14.33 -10.73
N TYR A 194 -2.42 14.21 -10.01
CA TYR A 194 -1.95 15.20 -9.04
C TYR A 194 -1.11 16.33 -9.69
N LYS A 195 -0.87 16.27 -10.99
CA LYS A 195 -0.05 17.31 -11.67
C LYS A 195 -0.70 18.68 -11.52
N GLY A 196 0.00 19.59 -10.83
CA GLY A 196 -0.47 20.94 -10.54
C GLY A 196 -1.29 21.07 -9.24
N GLU A 197 -1.69 19.95 -8.61
CA GLU A 197 -2.44 19.96 -7.36
C GLU A 197 -1.50 20.02 -6.14
N ARG A 198 -1.87 20.86 -5.16
CA ARG A 198 -1.15 21.03 -3.90
C ARG A 198 -2.10 20.83 -2.72
N PHE A 199 -1.82 19.86 -1.90
CA PHE A 199 -2.54 19.59 -0.65
C PHE A 199 -1.70 20.08 0.52
N SER A 200 -2.28 20.95 1.34
CA SER A 200 -1.60 21.50 2.51
C SER A 200 -1.57 20.48 3.64
N ARG A 201 -0.47 20.42 4.36
CA ARG A 201 -0.38 19.64 5.60
C ARG A 201 -1.18 20.28 6.75
N GLY A 202 -1.56 21.53 6.60
CA GLY A 202 -2.19 22.32 7.65
C GLY A 202 -1.18 22.83 8.69
N LYS A 203 -1.69 23.57 9.65
CA LYS A 203 -0.88 24.03 10.79
C LYS A 203 -0.62 22.88 11.75
N HIS A 204 0.54 22.88 12.37
CA HIS A 204 0.82 21.93 13.44
C HIS A 204 -0.10 22.19 14.63
N ALA A 205 -0.73 21.14 15.13
CA ALA A 205 -1.47 21.25 16.40
C ALA A 205 -0.49 21.62 17.52
N ILE A 206 -0.92 22.53 18.40
CA ILE A 206 -0.19 22.83 19.64
C ILE A 206 -0.19 21.56 20.47
N ARG A 207 0.98 20.99 20.70
CA ARG A 207 1.11 19.80 21.54
C ARG A 207 0.92 20.20 23.00
N LYS A 208 0.01 19.51 23.67
CA LYS A 208 -0.13 19.62 25.13
C LYS A 208 1.04 18.89 25.78
N TYR A 209 1.57 19.45 26.84
CA TYR A 209 2.62 18.85 27.65
C TYR A 209 2.25 19.05 29.13
N LEU A 210 2.79 18.21 29.98
CA LEU A 210 2.64 18.38 31.43
C LEU A 210 3.66 19.40 31.91
N THR A 211 3.22 20.33 32.79
CA THR A 211 4.13 21.20 33.54
C THR A 211 4.91 20.36 34.55
N ALA A 212 5.99 20.93 35.12
CA ALA A 212 6.76 20.26 36.16
C ALA A 212 5.91 19.91 37.38
N GLU A 213 4.96 20.80 37.72
CA GLU A 213 4.02 20.60 38.83
C GLU A 213 3.04 19.47 38.58
N GLU A 214 2.50 19.41 37.36
CA GLU A 214 1.60 18.31 36.93
C GLU A 214 2.34 16.97 36.89
N LEU A 215 3.57 16.96 36.39
CA LEU A 215 4.41 15.76 36.38
C LEU A 215 4.71 15.28 37.81
N LYS A 216 4.95 16.21 38.73
CA LYS A 216 5.11 15.90 40.15
C LYS A 216 3.85 15.31 40.77
N LYS A 217 2.67 15.85 40.46
CA LYS A 217 1.37 15.29 40.92
C LYS A 217 1.19 13.86 40.42
N VAL A 218 1.52 13.58 39.15
CA VAL A 218 1.45 12.22 38.62
C VAL A 218 2.41 11.29 39.35
N LYS A 219 3.65 11.74 39.64
CA LYS A 219 4.65 10.95 40.36
C LYS A 219 4.20 10.61 41.78
N ASP A 220 3.63 11.58 42.50
CA ASP A 220 3.28 11.46 43.88
C ASP A 220 1.86 10.88 44.10
N ALA A 221 1.13 10.58 43.05
CA ALA A 221 -0.22 10.05 43.11
C ALA A 221 -0.29 8.70 43.83
N GLN A 222 -1.19 8.58 44.77
CA GLN A 222 -1.53 7.31 45.43
C GLN A 222 -2.44 6.51 44.50
N ILE A 223 -2.02 5.30 44.15
CA ILE A 223 -2.72 4.42 43.20
C ILE A 223 -2.76 3.03 43.81
N ASP A 224 -3.94 2.46 43.97
CA ASP A 224 -4.12 1.15 44.60
C ASP A 224 -3.71 -0.03 43.66
N SER A 225 -3.73 0.19 42.37
CA SER A 225 -3.36 -0.85 41.38
C SER A 225 -1.86 -0.87 41.10
N GLU A 226 -1.22 -2.00 41.41
CA GLU A 226 0.21 -2.23 41.13
C GLU A 226 0.55 -2.06 39.65
N THR A 227 -0.33 -2.53 38.77
CA THR A 227 -0.15 -2.39 37.29
C THR A 227 -0.12 -0.91 36.88
N ILE A 228 -1.05 -0.10 37.44
CA ILE A 228 -1.10 1.33 37.13
C ILE A 228 0.11 2.05 37.73
N CYS A 229 0.56 1.64 38.93
CA CYS A 229 1.81 2.16 39.50
C CYS A 229 3.00 1.92 38.58
N ARG A 230 3.14 0.72 38.03
CA ARG A 230 4.22 0.41 37.06
C ARG A 230 4.12 1.27 35.80
N VAL A 231 2.92 1.46 35.25
CA VAL A 231 2.70 2.32 34.08
C VAL A 231 3.06 3.76 34.38
N ARG A 232 2.67 4.28 35.56
CA ARG A 232 3.05 5.62 36.02
C ARG A 232 4.57 5.77 36.09
N ASP A 233 5.26 4.80 36.70
CA ASP A 233 6.72 4.85 36.89
C ASP A 233 7.45 4.82 35.56
N LEU A 234 6.99 3.98 34.58
CA LEU A 234 7.48 3.98 33.22
C LEU A 234 7.27 5.32 32.52
N PHE A 235 6.09 5.92 32.67
CA PHE A 235 5.79 7.24 32.11
C PHE A 235 6.71 8.33 32.72
N ILE A 236 6.92 8.33 34.03
CA ILE A 236 7.85 9.25 34.69
C ILE A 236 9.27 9.06 34.19
N PHE A 237 9.72 7.80 34.06
CA PHE A 237 11.03 7.49 33.46
C PHE A 237 11.17 8.05 32.05
N GLN A 238 10.16 7.84 31.18
CA GLN A 238 10.15 8.39 29.83
C GLN A 238 10.16 9.93 29.82
N ALA A 239 9.42 10.56 30.71
CA ALA A 239 9.37 12.01 30.81
C ALA A 239 10.75 12.63 31.16
N TYR A 240 11.55 11.98 32.02
CA TYR A 240 12.89 12.42 32.37
C TYR A 240 13.99 12.02 31.40
N THR A 241 13.82 10.94 30.65
CA THR A 241 14.84 10.42 29.74
C THR A 241 14.61 10.76 28.28
N GLY A 242 13.35 11.02 27.89
CA GLY A 242 12.98 11.20 26.49
C GLY A 242 13.06 9.92 25.65
N ILE A 243 13.20 8.74 26.26
CA ILE A 243 13.20 7.44 25.58
C ILE A 243 11.85 7.22 24.90
N SER A 244 11.85 6.72 23.66
CA SER A 244 10.62 6.35 22.99
C SER A 244 10.01 5.10 23.63
N TYR A 245 8.69 4.91 23.47
CA TYR A 245 8.03 3.69 23.99
C TYR A 245 8.65 2.39 23.40
N ALA A 246 8.97 2.39 22.10
CA ALA A 246 9.59 1.23 21.47
C ALA A 246 10.98 0.91 22.02
N ASP A 247 11.76 1.94 22.32
CA ASP A 247 13.09 1.78 22.92
C ASP A 247 12.98 1.39 24.40
N LEU A 248 11.99 1.94 25.12
CA LEU A 248 11.71 1.54 26.50
C LEU A 248 11.29 0.06 26.61
N ALA A 249 10.49 -0.46 25.66
CA ALA A 249 10.05 -1.85 25.67
C ALA A 249 11.21 -2.87 25.56
N LYS A 250 12.32 -2.49 24.91
CA LYS A 250 13.54 -3.32 24.84
C LYS A 250 14.59 -3.00 25.93
N PHE A 251 14.35 -1.93 26.69
CA PHE A 251 15.32 -1.42 27.66
C PHE A 251 15.60 -2.44 28.77
N ASN A 252 16.89 -2.62 29.05
CA ASN A 252 17.35 -3.44 30.17
C ASN A 252 18.39 -2.65 30.96
N PHE A 253 18.10 -2.39 32.24
CA PHE A 253 18.93 -1.56 33.08
C PHE A 253 20.39 -2.07 33.18
N LYS A 254 20.57 -3.38 33.40
CA LYS A 254 21.92 -3.99 33.56
C LYS A 254 22.74 -3.92 32.28
N ARG A 255 22.10 -3.97 31.10
CA ARG A 255 22.76 -3.93 29.81
C ARG A 255 23.04 -2.51 29.34
N ASP A 256 22.06 -1.62 29.49
CA ASP A 256 22.00 -0.35 28.77
C ASP A 256 22.45 0.84 29.61
N VAL A 257 22.57 0.68 30.95
CA VAL A 257 23.03 1.74 31.85
C VAL A 257 24.49 1.50 32.23
N GLN A 258 25.31 2.52 32.02
CA GLN A 258 26.72 2.51 32.38
C GLN A 258 27.05 3.64 33.36
N LYS A 259 27.93 3.37 34.30
CA LYS A 259 28.49 4.42 35.18
C LYS A 259 29.67 5.09 34.48
N ARG A 260 29.60 6.38 34.26
CA ARG A 260 30.69 7.20 33.73
C ARG A 260 31.05 8.33 34.71
N GLY A 261 32.10 8.14 35.42
CA GLY A 261 32.47 9.05 36.55
C GLY A 261 31.37 9.03 37.63
N ASN A 262 30.86 10.19 37.96
CA ASN A 262 29.79 10.35 38.96
C ASN A 262 28.36 10.32 38.36
N LYS A 263 28.23 9.98 37.05
CA LYS A 263 26.93 9.98 36.37
C LYS A 263 26.61 8.59 35.84
N TYR A 264 25.31 8.29 35.79
CA TYR A 264 24.80 7.14 35.07
C TYR A 264 24.33 7.61 33.69
N VAL A 265 24.60 6.79 32.66
CA VAL A 265 24.25 7.11 31.27
C VAL A 265 23.58 5.90 30.63
N ILE A 266 22.59 6.16 29.79
CA ILE A 266 22.00 5.14 28.92
C ILE A 266 22.67 5.26 27.57
N LEU A 267 23.17 4.12 27.07
CA LEU A 267 23.77 3.98 25.76
C LEU A 267 23.02 2.87 25.02
N ASP A 268 22.35 3.20 23.94
CA ASP A 268 21.65 2.21 23.13
C ASP A 268 21.46 2.73 21.70
N ILE A 269 20.91 1.86 20.82
CA ILE A 269 20.60 2.16 19.43
C ILE A 269 19.08 2.31 19.30
N ARG A 270 18.63 3.39 18.68
CA ARG A 270 17.22 3.66 18.41
C ARG A 270 16.64 2.62 17.47
N LEU A 271 15.56 1.93 17.85
CA LEU A 271 14.90 0.94 17.02
C LEU A 271 14.38 1.49 15.68
N LYS A 272 13.97 2.76 15.66
CA LYS A 272 13.35 3.36 14.46
C LYS A 272 14.35 3.87 13.44
N THR A 273 15.50 4.38 13.87
CA THR A 273 16.47 5.08 13.01
C THR A 273 17.83 4.41 12.98
N GLU A 274 18.02 3.38 13.81
CA GLU A 274 19.31 2.66 13.99
C GLU A 274 20.47 3.58 14.39
N GLU A 275 20.14 4.76 14.95
CA GLU A 275 21.11 5.73 15.43
C GLU A 275 21.44 5.50 16.91
N ASN A 276 22.70 5.63 17.26
CA ASN A 276 23.14 5.61 18.66
C ASN A 276 22.57 6.81 19.41
N TYR A 277 22.10 6.60 20.61
CA TYR A 277 21.70 7.68 21.50
C TYR A 277 22.39 7.59 22.84
N PHE A 278 22.60 8.76 23.45
CA PHE A 278 23.25 8.93 24.72
C PHE A 278 22.34 9.79 25.63
N ILE A 279 21.96 9.26 26.79
CA ILE A 279 21.13 9.99 27.76
C ILE A 279 21.84 9.99 29.11
N VAL A 280 22.08 11.17 29.65
CA VAL A 280 22.57 11.32 31.03
C VAL A 280 21.39 11.25 31.97
N LEU A 281 21.43 10.34 32.93
CA LEU A 281 20.41 10.24 33.95
C LEU A 281 20.61 11.37 34.99
N LEU A 282 19.63 12.25 35.12
CA LEU A 282 19.73 13.49 35.84
C LEU A 282 19.82 13.32 37.36
N SER A 283 19.39 12.18 37.92
CA SER A 283 19.54 11.89 39.36
C SER A 283 19.48 10.39 39.63
N PRO A 284 20.35 9.85 40.51
CA PRO A 284 20.23 8.46 40.96
C PRO A 284 18.89 8.18 41.68
N ALA A 285 18.31 9.20 42.32
CA ALA A 285 17.02 9.07 43.00
C ALA A 285 15.85 8.77 42.05
N VAL A 286 15.94 9.21 40.79
CA VAL A 286 14.99 8.86 39.72
C VAL A 286 15.06 7.38 39.40
N LEU A 287 16.27 6.81 39.48
CA LEU A 287 16.54 5.40 39.21
C LEU A 287 16.01 4.48 40.32
N VAL A 288 16.18 4.87 41.56
CA VAL A 288 15.83 4.02 42.72
C VAL A 288 14.33 3.77 42.84
N ASN A 289 13.51 4.76 42.48
CA ASN A 289 12.05 4.64 42.58
C ASN A 289 11.38 3.97 41.36
N VAL A 290 12.11 3.85 40.22
CA VAL A 290 11.57 3.30 38.94
C VAL A 290 12.03 1.86 38.71
N LEU A 291 13.06 1.40 39.45
CA LEU A 291 13.78 0.19 39.12
C LEU A 291 13.49 -1.09 39.93
N PRO A 292 12.82 -1.10 41.10
CA PRO A 292 12.46 -2.35 41.75
C PRO A 292 11.30 -3.03 41.00
N GLY A 293 11.59 -3.70 39.92
CA GLY A 293 10.61 -4.41 39.08
C GLY A 293 10.99 -4.53 37.59
N PHE A 294 12.09 -3.90 37.18
CA PHE A 294 12.53 -3.84 35.79
C PHE A 294 13.31 -5.10 35.30
N ASP A 295 13.34 -6.18 36.08
CA ASP A 295 14.06 -7.41 35.69
C ASP A 295 13.43 -8.16 34.49
N SER A 296 12.22 -7.84 34.09
CA SER A 296 11.67 -8.27 32.78
C SER A 296 10.43 -7.50 32.37
N LEU A 297 10.51 -6.65 31.36
CA LEU A 297 9.38 -6.10 30.61
C LEU A 297 8.64 -7.14 29.74
N ALA A 298 9.10 -8.39 29.72
CA ALA A 298 8.44 -9.49 29.03
C ALA A 298 7.01 -9.78 29.55
N SER A 299 6.65 -9.28 30.73
CA SER A 299 5.30 -9.40 31.31
C SER A 299 4.31 -8.28 30.94
N ILE A 300 4.73 -7.24 30.22
CA ILE A 300 3.86 -6.09 29.85
C ILE A 300 3.27 -6.27 28.42
N SER A 301 3.77 -7.21 27.63
CA SER A 301 3.20 -7.52 26.30
C SER A 301 1.87 -8.32 26.35
N ALA A 302 1.32 -8.50 27.54
CA ALA A 302 0.06 -9.23 27.78
C ALA A 302 -1.07 -8.36 28.35
N ILE A 303 -0.97 -7.02 28.24
CA ILE A 303 -2.04 -6.08 28.61
C ILE A 303 -2.54 -5.32 27.38
#